data_1433a8e92133232512689257655cf79d
#
_entry.id   1433a8e92133232512689257655cf79d
#
_cell.length_a   1.000
_cell.length_b   1.000
_cell.length_c   1.000
_cell.angle_alpha   90.00
_cell.angle_beta   90.00
_cell.angle_gamma   90.00
#
_symmetry.space_group_name_H-M   'P 1'
#
loop_
_entity.id
_entity.type
_entity.pdbx_description
1 polymer ?
#
loop_
_entity_poly.entity_id
_entity_poly.type
_entity_poly.pdbx_seq_one_letter_code
_entity_poly.pdbx_strand_id
1 'polypeptide(L)'
;MVDSHRSFAQSTSSIAVVIPIKAFELAKDRLSGVLDADQRKHLARTTALGVIESVRPVAIFVVCDNLEVSQWAISHGAVVVSQSGAGLNAAVQEGIGAAHKYERVMIVHSDLPLPSRLHDLLGSRVASNTVTIVPDRHRDGTNVLIIPSDAGFTCHYGAKSFEAHTAEATRLGLPLQIVEDDELALDIDTPEDLNALPTQWLAQHNITLS
;
A
#
# COMPACT_ATOMS: atom_id res chain seq x y z
N MET A 1 -21.79 -13.62 -45.11
CA MET A 1 -21.89 -12.45 -44.23
C MET A 1 -21.92 -12.97 -42.81
N VAL A 2 -20.78 -13.02 -42.15
CA VAL A 2 -20.63 -13.55 -40.77
C VAL A 2 -20.23 -12.38 -39.89
N ASP A 3 -21.20 -11.97 -39.09
CA ASP A 3 -21.06 -10.88 -38.15
C ASP A 3 -20.12 -11.28 -37.00
N SER A 4 -18.92 -10.71 -36.99
CA SER A 4 -17.94 -10.86 -35.91
C SER A 4 -18.23 -9.82 -34.83
N HIS A 5 -19.20 -10.10 -33.97
CA HIS A 5 -19.30 -9.39 -32.69
C HIS A 5 -18.12 -9.79 -31.79
N ARG A 6 -16.99 -9.11 -31.93
CA ARG A 6 -15.99 -9.08 -30.89
C ARG A 6 -16.59 -8.34 -29.69
N SER A 7 -17.11 -9.10 -28.75
CA SER A 7 -17.38 -8.62 -27.41
C SER A 7 -16.06 -8.07 -26.83
N PHE A 8 -15.98 -6.76 -26.68
CA PHE A 8 -15.00 -6.15 -25.81
C PHE A 8 -15.39 -6.53 -24.38
N ALA A 9 -14.89 -7.68 -23.92
CA ALA A 9 -14.90 -7.99 -22.50
C ALA A 9 -14.17 -6.84 -21.81
N GLN A 10 -14.89 -6.09 -20.98
CA GLN A 10 -14.31 -5.16 -20.04
C GLN A 10 -13.25 -5.94 -19.26
N SER A 11 -11.98 -5.57 -19.43
CA SER A 11 -10.88 -6.10 -18.63
C SER A 11 -11.15 -5.67 -17.20
N THR A 12 -11.83 -6.51 -16.44
CA THR A 12 -11.83 -6.39 -14.99
C THR A 12 -10.38 -6.43 -14.57
N SER A 13 -9.92 -5.40 -13.88
CA SER A 13 -8.54 -5.32 -13.37
C SER A 13 -8.21 -6.64 -12.69
N SER A 14 -7.19 -7.33 -13.17
CA SER A 14 -6.74 -8.61 -12.60
C SER A 14 -6.04 -8.42 -11.24
N ILE A 15 -5.95 -7.18 -10.77
CA ILE A 15 -5.27 -6.80 -9.53
C ILE A 15 -6.19 -6.01 -8.60
N ALA A 16 -6.09 -6.30 -7.30
CA ALA A 16 -6.68 -5.50 -6.22
C ALA A 16 -5.58 -4.90 -5.34
N VAL A 17 -5.92 -3.83 -4.60
CA VAL A 17 -5.00 -3.18 -3.67
C VAL A 17 -5.49 -3.37 -2.24
N VAL A 18 -4.59 -3.76 -1.35
CA VAL A 18 -4.81 -3.91 0.09
C VAL A 18 -3.99 -2.84 0.81
N ILE A 19 -4.65 -2.03 1.63
CA ILE A 19 -4.05 -0.94 2.39
C ILE A 19 -4.38 -1.13 3.86
N PRO A 20 -3.45 -1.64 4.68
CA PRO A 20 -3.64 -1.69 6.13
C PRO A 20 -3.51 -0.27 6.71
N ILE A 21 -4.52 0.16 7.48
CA ILE A 21 -4.54 1.49 8.10
C ILE A 21 -4.90 1.36 9.58
N LYS A 22 -4.00 1.80 10.46
CA LYS A 22 -4.24 1.92 11.90
C LYS A 22 -5.09 3.16 12.21
N ALA A 23 -5.59 3.26 13.45
CA ALA A 23 -6.23 4.48 13.94
C ALA A 23 -5.33 5.70 13.69
N PHE A 24 -5.89 6.73 13.05
CA PHE A 24 -5.12 7.92 12.68
C PHE A 24 -4.54 8.67 13.89
N GLU A 25 -5.20 8.59 15.06
CA GLU A 25 -4.72 9.19 16.30
C GLU A 25 -3.44 8.52 16.82
N LEU A 26 -3.24 7.24 16.49
CA LEU A 26 -2.08 6.44 16.91
C LEU A 26 -0.97 6.42 15.86
N ALA A 27 -1.17 7.15 14.77
CA ALA A 27 -0.18 7.18 13.70
C ALA A 27 0.95 8.17 14.01
N LYS A 28 2.14 7.84 13.52
CA LYS A 28 3.28 8.77 13.46
C LYS A 28 3.79 9.25 14.83
N ASP A 29 3.74 8.43 15.87
CA ASP A 29 4.21 8.79 17.21
C ASP A 29 5.67 9.23 17.26
N ARG A 30 6.53 8.72 16.39
CA ARG A 30 7.94 9.12 16.26
C ARG A 30 8.10 10.57 15.80
N LEU A 31 7.05 11.17 15.25
CA LEU A 31 7.03 12.58 14.84
C LEU A 31 6.56 13.54 15.95
N SER A 32 6.25 13.04 17.16
CA SER A 32 5.72 13.84 18.27
C SER A 32 6.64 14.98 18.73
N GLY A 33 7.93 14.92 18.40
CA GLY A 33 8.89 16.00 18.67
C GLY A 33 8.82 17.17 17.68
N VAL A 34 8.15 17.02 16.54
CA VAL A 34 8.10 18.03 15.45
C VAL A 34 6.69 18.30 14.93
N LEU A 35 5.71 17.45 15.26
CA LEU A 35 4.30 17.61 14.91
C LEU A 35 3.43 17.35 16.13
N ASP A 36 2.42 18.20 16.34
CA ASP A 36 1.38 17.93 17.34
C ASP A 36 0.45 16.78 16.94
N ALA A 37 -0.50 16.41 17.80
CA ALA A 37 -1.38 15.27 17.56
C ALA A 37 -2.29 15.47 16.33
N ASP A 38 -2.82 16.68 16.15
CA ASP A 38 -3.70 17.00 15.03
C ASP A 38 -2.93 17.02 13.70
N GLN A 39 -1.72 17.53 13.71
CA GLN A 39 -0.82 17.51 12.56
C GLN A 39 -0.42 16.08 12.16
N ARG A 40 -0.10 15.20 13.13
CA ARG A 40 0.19 13.78 12.85
C ARG A 40 -1.01 13.05 12.26
N LYS A 41 -2.20 13.28 12.84
CA LYS A 41 -3.45 12.75 12.32
C LYS A 41 -3.73 13.24 10.90
N HIS A 42 -3.54 14.54 10.67
CA HIS A 42 -3.71 15.14 9.35
C HIS A 42 -2.74 14.55 8.32
N LEU A 43 -1.46 14.43 8.67
CA LEU A 43 -0.44 13.79 7.84
C LEU A 43 -0.82 12.35 7.45
N ALA A 44 -1.21 11.53 8.44
CA ALA A 44 -1.60 10.14 8.20
C ALA A 44 -2.80 10.03 7.25
N ARG A 45 -3.80 10.92 7.38
CA ARG A 45 -4.96 10.95 6.46
C ARG A 45 -4.57 11.43 5.08
N THR A 46 -3.68 12.41 4.97
CA THR A 46 -3.22 12.98 3.71
C THR A 46 -2.46 11.94 2.88
N THR A 47 -1.50 11.24 3.50
CA THR A 47 -0.75 10.19 2.80
C THR A 47 -1.64 9.02 2.40
N ALA A 48 -2.50 8.55 3.31
CA ALA A 48 -3.44 7.46 3.01
C ALA A 48 -4.40 7.82 1.86
N LEU A 49 -4.88 9.07 1.80
CA LEU A 49 -5.71 9.55 0.69
C LEU A 49 -4.93 9.54 -0.62
N GLY A 50 -3.70 10.05 -0.62
CA GLY A 50 -2.83 10.05 -1.79
C GLY A 50 -2.62 8.64 -2.35
N VAL A 51 -2.38 7.65 -1.48
CA VAL A 51 -2.26 6.24 -1.86
C VAL A 51 -3.55 5.73 -2.50
N ILE A 52 -4.72 5.96 -1.88
CA ILE A 52 -6.02 5.53 -2.42
C ILE A 52 -6.26 6.14 -3.81
N GLU A 53 -5.99 7.43 -3.98
CA GLU A 53 -6.21 8.12 -5.25
C GLU A 53 -5.26 7.63 -6.35
N SER A 54 -4.00 7.33 -6.01
CA SER A 54 -2.99 6.88 -6.96
C SER A 54 -3.23 5.47 -7.51
N VAL A 55 -4.00 4.65 -6.82
CA VAL A 55 -4.28 3.27 -7.26
C VAL A 55 -5.63 3.12 -7.98
N ARG A 56 -6.39 4.19 -8.15
CA ARG A 56 -7.66 4.14 -8.88
C ARG A 56 -7.43 3.88 -10.38
N PRO A 57 -8.36 3.18 -11.06
CA PRO A 57 -9.71 2.77 -10.64
C PRO A 57 -9.83 1.31 -10.15
N VAL A 58 -8.76 0.67 -9.66
CA VAL A 58 -8.81 -0.73 -9.21
C VAL A 58 -9.59 -0.89 -7.89
N ALA A 59 -9.96 -2.13 -7.56
CA ALA A 59 -10.61 -2.42 -6.29
C ALA A 59 -9.64 -2.21 -5.12
N ILE A 60 -10.10 -1.47 -4.11
CA ILE A 60 -9.29 -1.11 -2.93
C ILE A 60 -9.94 -1.72 -1.70
N PHE A 61 -9.14 -2.44 -0.91
CA PHE A 61 -9.49 -3.02 0.37
C PHE A 61 -8.70 -2.33 1.47
N VAL A 62 -9.37 -1.59 2.34
CA VAL A 62 -8.76 -1.00 3.54
C VAL A 62 -8.99 -1.94 4.70
N VAL A 63 -7.91 -2.40 5.33
CA VAL A 63 -7.96 -3.25 6.51
C VAL A 63 -7.73 -2.41 7.75
N CYS A 64 -8.69 -2.40 8.66
CA CYS A 64 -8.61 -1.60 9.89
C CYS A 64 -9.49 -2.18 11.02
N ASP A 65 -9.17 -1.80 12.26
CA ASP A 65 -9.91 -2.11 13.48
C ASP A 65 -10.58 -0.87 14.12
N ASN A 66 -10.54 0.27 13.43
CA ASN A 66 -10.99 1.57 13.95
C ASN A 66 -12.19 2.10 13.15
N LEU A 67 -13.24 2.55 13.86
CA LEU A 67 -14.48 3.03 13.26
C LEU A 67 -14.29 4.29 12.41
N GLU A 68 -13.44 5.24 12.85
CA GLU A 68 -13.17 6.47 12.11
C GLU A 68 -12.49 6.15 10.78
N VAL A 69 -11.46 5.28 10.79
CA VAL A 69 -10.78 4.81 9.58
C VAL A 69 -11.75 4.08 8.65
N SER A 70 -12.62 3.23 9.20
CA SER A 70 -13.63 2.49 8.45
C SER A 70 -14.58 3.43 7.71
N GLN A 71 -15.17 4.40 8.41
CA GLN A 71 -16.07 5.38 7.81
C GLN A 71 -15.37 6.26 6.77
N TRP A 72 -14.15 6.68 7.07
CA TRP A 72 -13.32 7.44 6.17
C TRP A 72 -13.00 6.64 4.88
N ALA A 73 -12.60 5.39 5.00
CA ALA A 73 -12.28 4.53 3.85
C ALA A 73 -13.50 4.31 2.94
N ILE A 74 -14.69 4.07 3.53
CA ILE A 74 -15.95 3.94 2.78
C ILE A 74 -16.26 5.24 2.02
N SER A 75 -16.10 6.41 2.65
CA SER A 75 -16.34 7.70 2.00
C SER A 75 -15.42 7.96 0.82
N HIS A 76 -14.26 7.28 0.76
CA HIS A 76 -13.31 7.33 -0.34
C HIS A 76 -13.43 6.13 -1.30
N GLY A 77 -14.53 5.35 -1.23
CA GLY A 77 -14.85 4.30 -2.19
C GLY A 77 -14.08 3.00 -1.98
N ALA A 78 -13.43 2.80 -0.85
CA ALA A 78 -12.78 1.54 -0.51
C ALA A 78 -13.77 0.54 0.13
N VAL A 79 -13.49 -0.74 -0.07
CA VAL A 79 -14.13 -1.83 0.68
C VAL A 79 -13.39 -1.99 2.00
N VAL A 80 -14.11 -1.97 3.11
CA VAL A 80 -13.52 -2.16 4.44
C VAL A 80 -13.48 -3.63 4.80
N VAL A 81 -12.31 -4.07 5.26
CA VAL A 81 -12.08 -5.38 5.86
C VAL A 81 -11.81 -5.17 7.35
N SER A 82 -12.66 -5.72 8.21
CA SER A 82 -12.46 -5.62 9.66
C SER A 82 -11.28 -6.47 10.07
N GLN A 83 -10.28 -5.84 10.68
CA GLN A 83 -9.14 -6.56 11.25
C GLN A 83 -9.56 -7.26 12.55
N SER A 84 -9.36 -8.57 12.63
CA SER A 84 -9.64 -9.39 13.80
C SER A 84 -8.37 -9.85 14.52
N GLY A 85 -7.31 -10.08 13.76
CA GLY A 85 -6.00 -10.44 14.29
C GLY A 85 -5.14 -9.23 14.67
N ALA A 86 -4.21 -9.42 15.60
CA ALA A 86 -3.33 -8.34 16.05
C ALA A 86 -2.15 -8.12 15.09
N GLY A 87 -1.83 -6.85 14.83
CA GLY A 87 -0.64 -6.43 14.11
C GLY A 87 -0.77 -6.44 12.58
N LEU A 88 0.27 -5.90 11.93
CA LEU A 88 0.26 -5.63 10.49
C LEU A 88 0.15 -6.91 9.64
N ASN A 89 0.85 -7.98 10.03
CA ASN A 89 0.82 -9.23 9.27
C ASN A 89 -0.56 -9.88 9.24
N ALA A 90 -1.29 -9.84 10.37
CA ALA A 90 -2.68 -10.32 10.42
C ALA A 90 -3.59 -9.48 9.52
N ALA A 91 -3.50 -8.15 9.62
CA ALA A 91 -4.26 -7.23 8.77
C ALA A 91 -4.03 -7.51 7.27
N VAL A 92 -2.77 -7.66 6.87
CA VAL A 92 -2.42 -7.95 5.48
C VAL A 92 -3.00 -9.28 5.02
N GLN A 93 -2.90 -10.35 5.82
CA GLN A 93 -3.45 -11.66 5.47
C GLN A 93 -4.98 -11.63 5.34
N GLU A 94 -5.69 -10.91 6.21
CA GLU A 94 -7.13 -10.71 6.09
C GLU A 94 -7.50 -9.95 4.81
N GLY A 95 -6.72 -8.93 4.46
CA GLY A 95 -6.87 -8.19 3.20
C GLY A 95 -6.65 -9.04 1.96
N ILE A 96 -5.60 -9.86 1.93
CA ILE A 96 -5.33 -10.82 0.85
C ILE A 96 -6.49 -11.81 0.73
N GLY A 97 -6.97 -12.35 1.86
CA GLY A 97 -8.12 -13.24 1.88
C GLY A 97 -9.39 -12.61 1.31
N ALA A 98 -9.64 -11.32 1.60
CA ALA A 98 -10.78 -10.60 1.03
C ALA A 98 -10.63 -10.34 -0.49
N ALA A 99 -9.40 -10.20 -0.96
CA ALA A 99 -9.08 -9.96 -2.37
C ALA A 99 -8.87 -11.25 -3.20
N HIS A 100 -9.16 -12.43 -2.66
CA HIS A 100 -8.87 -13.75 -3.27
C HIS A 100 -9.42 -13.97 -4.69
N LYS A 101 -10.43 -13.23 -5.11
CA LYS A 101 -11.02 -13.32 -6.46
C LYS A 101 -10.21 -12.62 -7.56
N TYR A 102 -9.20 -11.84 -7.18
CA TYR A 102 -8.29 -11.19 -8.10
C TYR A 102 -7.06 -12.07 -8.33
N GLU A 103 -6.46 -12.01 -9.52
CA GLU A 103 -5.26 -12.80 -9.83
C GLU A 103 -4.05 -12.35 -9.02
N ARG A 104 -3.97 -11.04 -8.75
CA ARG A 104 -2.86 -10.43 -8.00
C ARG A 104 -3.38 -9.50 -6.92
N VAL A 105 -2.60 -9.36 -5.87
CA VAL A 105 -2.85 -8.42 -4.79
C VAL A 105 -1.63 -7.53 -4.62
N MET A 106 -1.84 -6.21 -4.68
CA MET A 106 -0.84 -5.21 -4.28
C MET A 106 -1.10 -4.83 -2.83
N ILE A 107 -0.17 -5.07 -1.97
CA ILE A 107 -0.16 -4.56 -0.60
C ILE A 107 0.70 -3.29 -0.61
N VAL A 108 0.15 -2.18 -0.12
CA VAL A 108 0.85 -0.90 -0.07
C VAL A 108 0.66 -0.23 1.29
N HIS A 109 1.74 0.34 1.83
CA HIS A 109 1.70 1.13 3.04
C HIS A 109 0.94 2.44 2.81
N SER A 110 0.19 2.90 3.81
CA SER A 110 -0.65 4.10 3.72
C SER A 110 0.10 5.41 3.92
N ASP A 111 1.40 5.36 4.18
CA ASP A 111 2.23 6.49 4.59
C ASP A 111 3.24 6.97 3.55
N LEU A 112 3.03 6.57 2.29
CA LEU A 112 3.82 7.04 1.16
C LEU A 112 3.39 8.47 0.78
N PRO A 113 4.27 9.46 0.86
CA PRO A 113 3.93 10.84 0.52
C PRO A 113 3.87 11.11 -0.99
N LEU A 114 4.58 10.31 -1.78
CA LEU A 114 4.74 10.49 -3.23
C LEU A 114 4.26 9.23 -3.99
N PRO A 115 2.96 8.86 -3.88
CA PRO A 115 2.47 7.57 -4.35
C PRO A 115 2.15 7.52 -5.85
N SER A 116 2.45 8.56 -6.64
CA SER A 116 2.03 8.69 -8.05
C SER A 116 2.46 7.51 -8.93
N ARG A 117 3.63 6.94 -8.65
CA ARG A 117 4.21 5.81 -9.39
C ARG A 117 3.51 4.46 -9.11
N LEU A 118 2.62 4.37 -8.10
CA LEU A 118 1.81 3.17 -7.88
C LEU A 118 0.97 2.81 -9.10
N HIS A 119 0.49 3.80 -9.84
CA HIS A 119 -0.27 3.59 -11.07
C HIS A 119 0.55 2.82 -12.14
N ASP A 120 1.84 3.11 -12.26
CA ASP A 120 2.72 2.44 -13.21
C ASP A 120 2.89 0.96 -12.86
N LEU A 121 2.96 0.63 -11.55
CA LEU A 121 3.04 -0.75 -11.08
C LEU A 121 1.76 -1.54 -11.40
N LEU A 122 0.59 -0.92 -11.30
CA LEU A 122 -0.69 -1.54 -11.67
C LEU A 122 -0.77 -1.87 -13.16
N GLY A 123 -0.20 -1.00 -14.01
CA GLY A 123 -0.15 -1.16 -15.47
C GLY A 123 1.01 -2.04 -15.97
N SER A 124 1.91 -2.47 -15.10
CA SER A 124 3.10 -3.20 -15.49
C SER A 124 2.77 -4.57 -16.12
N ARG A 125 3.40 -4.87 -17.26
CA ARG A 125 3.23 -6.14 -17.98
C ARG A 125 4.14 -7.23 -17.40
N VAL A 126 4.01 -7.47 -16.11
CA VAL A 126 4.73 -8.55 -15.43
C VAL A 126 3.87 -9.81 -15.46
N ALA A 127 4.49 -10.97 -15.56
CA ALA A 127 3.73 -12.24 -15.49
C ALA A 127 2.93 -12.32 -14.18
N SER A 128 1.72 -12.84 -14.23
CA SER A 128 0.79 -12.86 -13.08
C SER A 128 1.34 -13.62 -11.87
N ASN A 129 2.27 -14.54 -12.07
CA ASN A 129 2.95 -15.31 -11.02
C ASN A 129 4.21 -14.63 -10.46
N THR A 130 4.53 -13.41 -10.86
CA THR A 130 5.72 -12.69 -10.39
C THR A 130 5.44 -11.94 -9.10
N VAL A 131 6.30 -12.10 -8.11
CA VAL A 131 6.36 -11.24 -6.92
C VAL A 131 7.09 -9.95 -7.29
N THR A 132 6.48 -8.80 -7.00
CA THR A 132 7.14 -7.49 -7.18
C THR A 132 7.29 -6.82 -5.82
N ILE A 133 8.50 -6.34 -5.50
CA ILE A 133 8.81 -5.68 -4.24
C ILE A 133 9.36 -4.28 -4.54
N VAL A 134 8.82 -3.26 -3.88
CA VAL A 134 9.46 -1.96 -3.71
C VAL A 134 9.93 -1.88 -2.27
N PRO A 135 11.24 -1.91 -2.01
CA PRO A 135 11.77 -1.76 -0.65
C PRO A 135 11.62 -0.32 -0.17
N ASP A 136 11.75 -0.12 1.14
CA ASP A 136 12.00 1.21 1.68
C ASP A 136 13.39 1.72 1.27
N ARG A 137 13.66 3.01 1.51
CA ARG A 137 14.94 3.65 1.16
C ARG A 137 16.17 3.05 1.86
N HIS A 138 15.95 2.32 2.97
CA HIS A 138 17.01 1.64 3.73
C HIS A 138 17.16 0.18 3.33
N ARG A 139 16.29 -0.35 2.47
CA ARG A 139 16.22 -1.77 2.07
C ARG A 139 16.05 -2.71 3.27
N ASP A 140 15.43 -2.23 4.36
CA ASP A 140 15.03 -3.01 5.53
C ASP A 140 13.55 -3.38 5.46
N GLY A 141 12.70 -2.42 5.10
CA GLY A 141 11.27 -2.56 4.94
C GLY A 141 10.80 -2.88 3.52
N THR A 142 9.49 -3.07 3.38
CA THR A 142 8.79 -3.27 2.10
C THR A 142 7.60 -2.32 2.04
N ASN A 143 7.68 -1.30 1.19
CA ASN A 143 6.63 -0.29 1.04
C ASN A 143 5.52 -0.75 0.11
N VAL A 144 5.88 -1.50 -0.96
CA VAL A 144 4.92 -2.11 -1.86
C VAL A 144 5.29 -3.56 -2.11
N LEU A 145 4.31 -4.45 -2.02
CA LEU A 145 4.45 -5.87 -2.32
C LEU A 145 3.31 -6.30 -3.25
N ILE A 146 3.62 -6.84 -4.42
CA ILE A 146 2.62 -7.39 -5.33
C ILE A 146 2.86 -8.89 -5.45
N ILE A 147 1.81 -9.67 -5.19
CA ILE A 147 1.88 -11.14 -5.17
C ILE A 147 0.74 -11.76 -5.99
N PRO A 148 0.90 -12.97 -6.50
CA PRO A 148 -0.24 -13.79 -6.93
C PRO A 148 -1.13 -14.10 -5.72
N SER A 149 -2.44 -13.95 -5.85
CA SER A 149 -3.38 -14.09 -4.71
C SER A 149 -3.50 -15.53 -4.20
N ASP A 150 -3.23 -16.51 -5.07
CA ASP A 150 -3.35 -17.96 -4.80
C ASP A 150 -2.01 -18.66 -4.51
N ALA A 151 -0.90 -17.91 -4.48
CA ALA A 151 0.44 -18.48 -4.30
C ALA A 151 0.73 -18.99 -2.89
N GLY A 152 -0.15 -18.78 -1.93
CA GLY A 152 0.10 -19.12 -0.52
C GLY A 152 1.26 -18.31 0.08
N PHE A 153 1.48 -17.09 -0.41
CA PHE A 153 2.53 -16.19 0.05
C PHE A 153 2.25 -15.72 1.48
N THR A 154 3.21 -15.94 2.37
CA THR A 154 3.14 -15.46 3.75
C THR A 154 3.87 -14.13 3.87
N CYS A 155 3.16 -13.08 4.32
CA CYS A 155 3.78 -11.78 4.54
C CYS A 155 4.50 -11.72 5.88
N HIS A 156 5.67 -11.10 5.88
CA HIS A 156 6.57 -10.97 7.04
C HIS A 156 6.96 -9.50 7.24
N TYR A 157 5.96 -8.64 7.47
CA TYR A 157 6.21 -7.23 7.78
C TYR A 157 6.83 -7.06 9.16
N GLY A 158 7.70 -6.07 9.28
CA GLY A 158 8.53 -5.76 10.45
C GLY A 158 9.97 -5.54 10.03
N ALA A 159 10.90 -5.54 10.97
CA ALA A 159 12.34 -5.44 10.68
C ALA A 159 12.77 -6.50 9.68
N LYS A 160 13.58 -6.11 8.70
CA LYS A 160 14.08 -6.96 7.61
C LYS A 160 12.97 -7.55 6.72
N SER A 161 11.83 -6.90 6.61
CA SER A 161 10.73 -7.41 5.80
C SER A 161 11.09 -7.55 4.32
N PHE A 162 11.95 -6.72 3.78
CA PHE A 162 12.46 -6.85 2.42
C PHE A 162 13.20 -8.18 2.19
N GLU A 163 14.12 -8.54 3.10
CA GLU A 163 14.84 -9.82 3.06
C GLU A 163 13.87 -11.00 3.22
N ALA A 164 12.95 -10.90 4.17
CA ALA A 164 11.98 -11.95 4.46
C ALA A 164 11.02 -12.21 3.28
N HIS A 165 10.51 -11.17 2.63
CA HIS A 165 9.65 -11.31 1.44
C HIS A 165 10.41 -11.86 0.23
N THR A 166 11.68 -11.49 0.06
CA THR A 166 12.56 -12.05 -0.96
C THR A 166 12.79 -13.55 -0.75
N ALA A 167 13.06 -13.95 0.50
CA ALA A 167 13.21 -15.35 0.87
C ALA A 167 11.93 -16.15 0.65
N GLU A 168 10.77 -15.58 0.97
CA GLU A 168 9.48 -16.23 0.77
C GLU A 168 9.17 -16.46 -0.71
N ALA A 169 9.44 -15.47 -1.58
CA ALA A 169 9.32 -15.62 -3.04
C ALA A 169 10.21 -16.78 -3.53
N THR A 170 11.45 -16.84 -3.05
CA THR A 170 12.39 -17.90 -3.39
C THR A 170 11.91 -19.28 -2.89
N ARG A 171 11.40 -19.36 -1.66
CA ARG A 171 10.85 -20.60 -1.07
C ARG A 171 9.70 -21.16 -1.89
N LEU A 172 8.85 -20.26 -2.45
CA LEU A 172 7.71 -20.65 -3.29
C LEU A 172 8.09 -20.89 -4.76
N GLY A 173 9.34 -20.65 -5.16
CA GLY A 173 9.79 -20.76 -6.55
C GLY A 173 9.16 -19.72 -7.49
N LEU A 174 8.74 -18.58 -6.94
CA LEU A 174 8.12 -17.51 -7.70
C LEU A 174 9.18 -16.58 -8.31
N PRO A 175 9.01 -16.14 -9.56
CA PRO A 175 9.85 -15.08 -10.13
C PRO A 175 9.76 -13.82 -9.27
N LEU A 176 10.90 -13.14 -9.09
CA LEU A 176 11.00 -11.94 -8.27
C LEU A 176 11.45 -10.75 -9.12
N GLN A 177 10.74 -9.63 -8.97
CA GLN A 177 11.11 -8.33 -9.49
C GLN A 177 11.28 -7.35 -8.33
N ILE A 178 12.45 -6.74 -8.22
CA ILE A 178 12.69 -5.62 -7.31
C ILE A 178 12.60 -4.34 -8.13
N VAL A 179 11.78 -3.40 -7.69
CA VAL A 179 11.62 -2.08 -8.29
C VAL A 179 12.26 -1.05 -7.39
N GLU A 180 13.31 -0.44 -7.86
CA GLU A 180 13.97 0.68 -7.20
C GLU A 180 13.29 1.97 -7.66
N ASP A 181 12.62 2.67 -6.75
CA ASP A 181 11.90 3.91 -7.02
C ASP A 181 12.01 4.82 -5.82
N ASP A 182 12.67 5.95 -5.95
CA ASP A 182 12.99 6.86 -4.85
C ASP A 182 11.73 7.49 -4.21
N GLU A 183 10.64 7.67 -4.98
CA GLU A 183 9.39 8.22 -4.48
C GLU A 183 8.63 7.17 -3.65
N LEU A 184 8.52 5.94 -4.15
CA LEU A 184 7.82 4.85 -3.45
C LEU A 184 8.67 4.25 -2.31
N ALA A 185 9.98 4.43 -2.34
CA ALA A 185 10.86 4.00 -1.27
C ALA A 185 10.77 4.91 -0.03
N LEU A 186 10.22 6.12 -0.17
CA LEU A 186 10.04 7.06 0.92
C LEU A 186 8.70 6.83 1.61
N ASP A 187 8.72 6.37 2.83
CA ASP A 187 7.63 6.40 3.81
C ASP A 187 7.96 7.41 4.91
N ILE A 188 6.94 8.01 5.52
CA ILE A 188 7.17 9.05 6.53
C ILE A 188 7.01 8.44 7.92
N ASP A 189 8.11 8.13 8.60
CA ASP A 189 8.10 7.58 9.96
C ASP A 189 8.87 8.43 10.97
N THR A 190 9.88 9.17 10.52
CA THR A 190 10.79 9.95 11.35
C THR A 190 10.88 11.40 10.91
N PRO A 191 11.41 12.33 11.76
CA PRO A 191 11.66 13.70 11.33
C PRO A 191 12.59 13.81 10.11
N GLU A 192 13.52 12.89 9.96
CA GLU A 192 14.43 12.82 8.80
C GLU A 192 13.66 12.55 7.51
N ASP A 193 12.58 11.74 7.56
CA ASP A 193 11.73 11.47 6.41
C ASP A 193 10.96 12.72 5.97
N LEU A 194 10.48 13.53 6.92
CA LEU A 194 9.86 14.82 6.63
C LEU A 194 10.83 15.78 5.94
N ASN A 195 12.09 15.77 6.35
CA ASN A 195 13.14 16.61 5.75
C ASN A 195 13.53 16.14 4.34
N ALA A 196 13.28 14.88 4.01
CA ALA A 196 13.51 14.31 2.67
C ALA A 196 12.44 14.72 1.65
N LEU A 197 11.30 15.25 2.11
CA LEU A 197 10.22 15.69 1.24
C LEU A 197 10.56 16.99 0.50
N PRO A 198 10.04 17.19 -0.72
CA PRO A 198 10.09 18.49 -1.37
C PRO A 198 9.44 19.55 -0.48
N THR A 199 10.10 20.69 -0.28
CA THR A 199 9.61 21.78 0.59
C THR A 199 8.17 22.22 0.25
N GLN A 200 7.84 22.25 -1.04
CA GLN A 200 6.48 22.57 -1.50
C GLN A 200 5.44 21.54 -1.11
N TRP A 201 5.82 20.25 -0.87
CA TRP A 201 4.88 19.20 -0.48
C TRP A 201 4.24 19.50 0.88
N LEU A 202 5.05 19.88 1.88
CA LEU A 202 4.55 20.25 3.21
C LEU A 202 3.58 21.43 3.12
N ALA A 203 3.95 22.47 2.35
CA ALA A 203 3.12 23.66 2.17
C ALA A 203 1.79 23.34 1.49
N GLN A 204 1.80 22.51 0.43
CA GLN A 204 0.59 22.10 -0.30
C GLN A 204 -0.39 21.31 0.57
N HIS A 205 0.12 20.58 1.57
CA HIS A 205 -0.68 19.77 2.48
C HIS A 205 -0.92 20.44 3.85
N ASN A 206 -0.60 21.74 3.99
CA ASN A 206 -0.79 22.51 5.23
C ASN A 206 -0.11 21.86 6.46
N ILE A 207 1.08 21.29 6.29
CA ILE A 207 1.89 20.70 7.36
C ILE A 207 2.98 21.69 7.72
N THR A 208 2.97 22.15 8.95
CA THR A 208 3.96 23.09 9.50
C THR A 208 4.79 22.38 10.55
N LEU A 209 6.09 22.38 10.40
CA LEU A 209 7.01 21.85 11.40
C LEU A 209 7.17 22.87 12.52
N SER A 210 7.08 22.43 13.76
CA SER A 210 7.23 23.25 14.99
C SER A 210 8.68 23.23 15.50
#